data_4c90a29aceb001a21c974be74999ee12
#
_entry.id   4c90a29aceb001a21c974be74999ee12
#
_cell.length_a   1.000
_cell.length_b   1.000
_cell.length_c   1.000
_cell.angle_alpha   90.00
_cell.angle_beta   90.00
_cell.angle_gamma   90.00
#
_symmetry.space_group_name_H-M   'P 1'
#
loop_
_entity.id
_entity.type
_entity.pdbx_description
1 polymer ?
#
loop_
_entity_poly.entity_id
_entity_poly.type
_entity_poly.pdbx_seq_one_letter_code
_entity_poly.pdbx_strand_id
1 'polypeptide(L)'
;MNRLIRETDQVIKLNLRQLAVFEVLFRLVAGTFYIRLANQLLRFSLRMAGYSYLTMSNMGAFLWRPLTIVCVAAIIAVGMVLMVVEIAGLITAYQASAYSRRIDSLSILKGAVDKVFDEWKKRNWKLLPLAFADFLMMNSFLLLRLLTRIKPVNFVMAEIVRGPVTRLGLVLAVVLLILIGIPTMLVFFTCMIEQKDFRDGFRRSMEILGRKWPRAVGLLLALNLGLILFLVLLHSVIVVVSAVVVTLFVDSYAAMAVLAAVCARLELAVLFIGTILVSVVDFGALTVVYYQFERGHVHGHPWDFGISEDMHLGGMHIKRKWMLTITGALAGASLFMIFDMVYNGVSPDWSVLGQTEITAHRGSSKMAPENTMAALEAAMEEMADYSEIDVQTTA
;
A
#
# COMPACT_ATOMS: atom_id res chain seq x y z
N MET A 1 20.43 -18.73 -10.53
CA MET A 1 19.45 -18.29 -9.53
C MET A 1 20.12 -17.92 -8.21
N ASN A 2 20.85 -18.84 -7.54
CA ASN A 2 21.48 -18.59 -6.23
C ASN A 2 22.39 -17.35 -6.18
N ARG A 3 23.11 -17.05 -7.27
CA ARG A 3 23.94 -15.84 -7.36
C ARG A 3 23.08 -14.56 -7.32
N LEU A 4 21.98 -14.52 -8.10
CA LEU A 4 21.06 -13.37 -8.14
C LEU A 4 20.45 -13.11 -6.77
N ILE A 5 19.97 -14.17 -6.10
CA ILE A 5 19.39 -14.07 -4.74
C ILE A 5 20.41 -13.52 -3.75
N ARG A 6 21.65 -14.02 -3.76
CA ARG A 6 22.72 -13.56 -2.87
C ARG A 6 23.09 -12.10 -3.12
N GLU A 7 23.18 -11.67 -4.37
CA GLU A 7 23.46 -10.27 -4.72
C GLU A 7 22.29 -9.35 -4.35
N THR A 8 21.04 -9.81 -4.50
CA THR A 8 19.86 -9.08 -4.01
C THR A 8 19.94 -8.87 -2.50
N ASP A 9 20.23 -9.91 -1.74
CA ASP A 9 20.39 -9.82 -0.28
C ASP A 9 21.51 -8.83 0.12
N GLN A 10 22.64 -8.85 -0.56
CA GLN A 10 23.74 -7.92 -0.33
C GLN A 10 23.36 -6.45 -0.62
N VAL A 11 22.67 -6.20 -1.75
CA VAL A 11 22.23 -4.86 -2.15
C VAL A 11 21.20 -4.30 -1.17
N ILE A 12 20.28 -5.15 -0.70
CA ILE A 12 19.29 -4.76 0.32
C ILE A 12 19.98 -4.45 1.66
N LYS A 13 20.83 -5.35 2.16
CA LYS A 13 21.45 -5.22 3.48
C LYS A 13 22.32 -3.99 3.64
N LEU A 14 22.97 -3.50 2.59
CA LEU A 14 23.92 -2.39 2.67
C LEU A 14 23.26 -1.10 3.21
N ASN A 15 22.07 -0.76 2.75
CA ASN A 15 21.32 0.43 3.15
C ASN A 15 19.98 0.12 3.80
N LEU A 16 19.75 -1.12 4.29
CA LEU A 16 18.46 -1.61 4.79
C LEU A 16 17.86 -0.68 5.87
N ARG A 17 18.67 -0.27 6.85
CA ARG A 17 18.20 0.60 7.94
C ARG A 17 17.69 1.94 7.45
N GLN A 18 18.44 2.59 6.58
CA GLN A 18 18.10 3.91 6.03
C GLN A 18 16.91 3.83 5.09
N LEU A 19 16.85 2.75 4.31
CA LEU A 19 15.73 2.46 3.42
C LEU A 19 14.45 2.16 4.21
N ALA A 20 14.54 1.34 5.27
CA ALA A 20 13.40 1.05 6.13
C ALA A 20 12.86 2.33 6.81
N VAL A 21 13.75 3.20 7.30
CA VAL A 21 13.35 4.50 7.87
C VAL A 21 12.67 5.37 6.81
N PHE A 22 13.23 5.44 5.59
CA PHE A 22 12.61 6.18 4.49
C PHE A 22 11.22 5.65 4.16
N GLU A 23 11.08 4.33 3.94
CA GLU A 23 9.80 3.68 3.57
C GLU A 23 8.72 3.89 4.64
N VAL A 24 9.06 3.62 5.91
CA VAL A 24 8.11 3.79 7.01
C VAL A 24 7.66 5.25 7.13
N LEU A 25 8.61 6.21 7.15
CA LEU A 25 8.28 7.63 7.25
C LEU A 25 7.52 8.12 6.02
N PHE A 26 7.94 7.74 4.82
CA PHE A 26 7.28 8.13 3.59
C PHE A 26 5.83 7.64 3.56
N ARG A 27 5.59 6.35 3.81
CA ARG A 27 4.23 5.78 3.79
C ARG A 27 3.37 6.31 4.92
N LEU A 28 3.92 6.56 6.09
CA LEU A 28 3.20 7.16 7.19
C LEU A 28 2.73 8.58 6.83
N VAL A 29 3.61 9.42 6.30
CA VAL A 29 3.29 10.80 5.92
C VAL A 29 2.40 10.84 4.68
N ALA A 30 2.84 10.18 3.60
CA ALA A 30 2.13 10.17 2.33
C ALA A 30 0.76 9.48 2.45
N GLY A 31 0.69 8.35 3.16
CA GLY A 31 -0.55 7.61 3.38
C GLY A 31 -1.57 8.41 4.20
N THR A 32 -1.13 9.05 5.29
CA THR A 32 -2.02 9.88 6.11
C THR A 32 -2.55 11.08 5.33
N PHE A 33 -1.67 11.76 4.59
CA PHE A 33 -2.06 12.86 3.71
C PHE A 33 -3.05 12.40 2.62
N TYR A 34 -2.73 11.28 1.96
CA TYR A 34 -3.54 10.73 0.88
C TYR A 34 -4.93 10.32 1.35
N ILE A 35 -5.04 9.62 2.49
CA ILE A 35 -6.33 9.20 3.06
C ILE A 35 -7.19 10.43 3.42
N ARG A 36 -6.59 11.44 4.05
CA ARG A 36 -7.34 12.67 4.38
C ARG A 36 -7.80 13.43 3.15
N LEU A 37 -6.93 13.58 2.16
CA LEU A 37 -7.28 14.21 0.89
C LEU A 37 -8.41 13.47 0.18
N ALA A 38 -8.30 12.15 0.08
CA ALA A 38 -9.32 11.30 -0.54
C ALA A 38 -10.68 11.45 0.17
N ASN A 39 -10.68 11.37 1.51
CA ASN A 39 -11.89 11.57 2.30
C ASN A 39 -12.50 12.96 2.10
N GLN A 40 -11.69 14.02 2.11
CA GLN A 40 -12.17 15.38 1.90
C GLN A 40 -12.79 15.57 0.51
N LEU A 41 -12.13 15.07 -0.54
CA LEU A 41 -12.63 15.16 -1.91
C LEU A 41 -13.91 14.35 -2.12
N LEU A 42 -13.98 13.14 -1.56
CA LEU A 42 -15.18 12.31 -1.62
C LEU A 42 -16.37 12.95 -0.88
N ARG A 43 -16.13 13.43 0.35
CA ARG A 43 -17.17 14.14 1.12
C ARG A 43 -17.64 15.42 0.44
N PHE A 44 -16.71 16.17 -0.13
CA PHE A 44 -17.04 17.35 -0.94
C PHE A 44 -17.92 16.98 -2.12
N SER A 45 -17.54 15.95 -2.88
CA SER A 45 -18.31 15.44 -4.02
C SER A 45 -19.71 14.97 -3.61
N LEU A 46 -19.84 14.25 -2.48
CA LEU A 46 -21.12 13.78 -1.94
C LEU A 46 -22.05 14.93 -1.57
N ARG A 47 -21.52 15.93 -0.82
CA ARG A 47 -22.30 17.11 -0.41
C ARG A 47 -22.82 17.89 -1.62
N MET A 48 -21.95 18.12 -2.60
CA MET A 48 -22.33 18.82 -3.85
C MET A 48 -23.31 18.02 -4.71
N ALA A 49 -23.29 16.69 -4.57
CA ALA A 49 -24.24 15.79 -5.23
C ALA A 49 -25.60 15.72 -4.52
N GLY A 50 -25.72 16.29 -3.30
CA GLY A 50 -26.95 16.24 -2.50
C GLY A 50 -27.19 14.88 -1.84
N TYR A 51 -26.16 14.03 -1.73
CA TYR A 51 -26.27 12.74 -1.05
C TYR A 51 -25.72 12.83 0.37
N SER A 52 -26.49 12.36 1.33
CA SER A 52 -26.06 12.23 2.72
C SER A 52 -25.22 10.96 2.93
N TYR A 53 -25.53 9.90 2.17
CA TYR A 53 -24.85 8.60 2.19
C TYR A 53 -24.96 7.89 0.86
N LEU A 54 -24.08 6.93 0.61
CA LEU A 54 -24.12 6.09 -0.59
C LEU A 54 -24.82 4.77 -0.29
N THR A 55 -25.70 4.40 -1.21
CA THR A 55 -26.33 3.08 -1.26
C THR A 55 -26.01 2.41 -2.59
N MET A 56 -26.23 1.10 -2.69
CA MET A 56 -26.03 0.41 -3.97
C MET A 56 -26.93 0.98 -5.07
N SER A 57 -28.11 1.51 -4.72
CA SER A 57 -29.05 2.09 -5.70
C SER A 57 -28.61 3.47 -6.22
N ASN A 58 -27.91 4.28 -5.43
CA ASN A 58 -27.48 5.63 -5.83
C ASN A 58 -26.00 5.72 -6.23
N MET A 59 -25.20 4.70 -5.94
CA MET A 59 -23.75 4.67 -6.22
C MET A 59 -23.46 4.87 -7.70
N GLY A 60 -24.18 4.18 -8.58
CA GLY A 60 -24.02 4.33 -10.04
C GLY A 60 -24.26 5.77 -10.49
N ALA A 61 -25.37 6.37 -10.08
CA ALA A 61 -25.70 7.76 -10.41
C ALA A 61 -24.70 8.74 -9.84
N PHE A 62 -24.17 8.51 -8.64
CA PHE A 62 -23.13 9.33 -8.02
C PHE A 62 -21.81 9.26 -8.78
N LEU A 63 -21.33 8.08 -9.14
CA LEU A 63 -20.04 7.87 -9.83
C LEU A 63 -20.02 8.53 -11.21
N TRP A 64 -21.16 8.61 -11.92
CA TRP A 64 -21.24 9.25 -13.22
C TRP A 64 -21.40 10.77 -13.17
N ARG A 65 -21.47 11.40 -12.00
CA ARG A 65 -21.50 12.85 -11.91
C ARG A 65 -20.17 13.47 -12.30
N PRO A 66 -20.13 14.55 -13.11
CA PRO A 66 -18.88 15.14 -13.59
C PRO A 66 -17.94 15.56 -12.45
N LEU A 67 -18.49 16.16 -11.38
CA LEU A 67 -17.70 16.57 -10.21
C LEU A 67 -17.08 15.36 -9.49
N THR A 68 -17.83 14.27 -9.35
CA THR A 68 -17.31 13.01 -8.74
C THR A 68 -16.18 12.43 -9.57
N ILE A 69 -16.33 12.41 -10.91
CA ILE A 69 -15.29 11.94 -11.82
C ILE A 69 -14.02 12.79 -11.65
N VAL A 70 -14.14 14.12 -11.56
CA VAL A 70 -12.99 15.02 -11.35
C VAL A 70 -12.33 14.75 -10.00
N CYS A 71 -13.11 14.61 -8.91
CA CYS A 71 -12.57 14.31 -7.58
C CYS A 71 -11.86 12.95 -7.55
N VAL A 72 -12.46 11.91 -8.12
CA VAL A 72 -11.85 10.58 -8.19
C VAL A 72 -10.58 10.60 -9.07
N ALA A 73 -10.61 11.28 -10.20
CA ALA A 73 -9.42 11.43 -11.04
C ALA A 73 -8.29 12.16 -10.31
N ALA A 74 -8.61 13.20 -9.52
CA ALA A 74 -7.63 13.91 -8.70
C ALA A 74 -7.03 12.99 -7.61
N ILE A 75 -7.85 12.19 -6.93
CA ILE A 75 -7.38 11.19 -5.94
C ILE A 75 -6.42 10.21 -6.60
N ILE A 76 -6.79 9.64 -7.73
CA ILE A 76 -5.95 8.69 -8.48
C ILE A 76 -4.65 9.35 -8.91
N ALA A 77 -4.70 10.57 -9.46
CA ALA A 77 -3.52 11.30 -9.91
C ALA A 77 -2.51 11.56 -8.77
N VAL A 78 -3.01 12.01 -7.60
CA VAL A 78 -2.15 12.22 -6.42
C VAL A 78 -1.54 10.90 -5.96
N GLY A 79 -2.32 9.81 -5.92
CA GLY A 79 -1.81 8.47 -5.59
C GLY A 79 -0.69 8.04 -6.53
N MET A 80 -0.87 8.21 -7.84
CA MET A 80 0.17 7.88 -8.82
C MET A 80 1.45 8.72 -8.62
N VAL A 81 1.34 10.01 -8.33
CA VAL A 81 2.51 10.87 -8.04
C VAL A 81 3.26 10.37 -6.80
N LEU A 82 2.55 10.05 -5.72
CA LEU A 82 3.18 9.49 -4.50
C LEU A 82 3.89 8.18 -4.77
N MET A 83 3.31 7.28 -5.58
CA MET A 83 3.97 6.04 -6.00
C MET A 83 5.25 6.29 -6.79
N VAL A 84 5.26 7.26 -7.72
CA VAL A 84 6.48 7.62 -8.47
C VAL A 84 7.56 8.18 -7.54
N VAL A 85 7.20 8.97 -6.52
CA VAL A 85 8.16 9.47 -5.51
C VAL A 85 8.75 8.32 -4.70
N GLU A 86 7.93 7.36 -4.27
CA GLU A 86 8.39 6.16 -3.57
C GLU A 86 9.38 5.36 -4.42
N ILE A 87 9.01 5.05 -5.66
CA ILE A 87 9.87 4.33 -6.63
C ILE A 87 11.19 5.06 -6.84
N ALA A 88 11.17 6.37 -7.01
CA ALA A 88 12.37 7.17 -7.18
C ALA A 88 13.30 7.12 -5.94
N GLY A 89 12.71 7.06 -4.74
CA GLY A 89 13.45 6.87 -3.48
C GLY A 89 14.11 5.50 -3.41
N LEU A 90 13.36 4.43 -3.73
CA LEU A 90 13.89 3.06 -3.80
C LEU A 90 15.04 2.95 -4.81
N ILE A 91 14.86 3.49 -6.02
CA ILE A 91 15.91 3.51 -7.05
C ILE A 91 17.14 4.27 -6.56
N THR A 92 16.98 5.41 -5.86
CA THR A 92 18.10 6.19 -5.33
C THR A 92 18.87 5.39 -4.28
N ALA A 93 18.18 4.75 -3.34
CA ALA A 93 18.81 3.93 -2.30
C ALA A 93 19.56 2.74 -2.90
N TYR A 94 18.93 2.02 -3.83
CA TYR A 94 19.51 0.85 -4.45
C TYR A 94 20.60 1.18 -5.45
N GLN A 95 20.51 2.31 -6.13
CA GLN A 95 21.62 2.82 -6.94
C GLN A 95 22.85 3.04 -6.07
N ALA A 96 22.72 3.68 -4.89
CA ALA A 96 23.82 3.81 -3.95
C ALA A 96 24.37 2.44 -3.49
N SER A 97 23.48 1.49 -3.19
CA SER A 97 23.87 0.13 -2.81
C SER A 97 24.64 -0.59 -3.92
N ALA A 98 24.24 -0.46 -5.18
CA ALA A 98 24.92 -1.05 -6.33
C ALA A 98 26.34 -0.52 -6.53
N TYR A 99 26.60 0.70 -6.07
CA TYR A 99 27.95 1.30 -6.02
C TYR A 99 28.66 1.12 -4.68
N SER A 100 28.13 0.25 -3.80
CA SER A 100 28.70 -0.03 -2.46
C SER A 100 28.80 1.20 -1.56
N ARG A 101 27.94 2.21 -1.75
CA ARG A 101 27.89 3.43 -0.94
C ARG A 101 26.75 3.40 0.08
N ARG A 102 27.05 3.89 1.27
CA ARG A 102 26.02 4.13 2.31
C ARG A 102 25.45 5.53 2.13
N ILE A 103 24.15 5.67 2.29
CA ILE A 103 23.41 6.93 2.14
C ILE A 103 22.43 7.06 3.30
N ASP A 104 22.14 8.27 3.74
CA ASP A 104 21.16 8.53 4.78
C ASP A 104 19.73 8.68 4.20
N SER A 105 18.72 8.48 5.05
CA SER A 105 17.31 8.50 4.63
C SER A 105 16.87 9.84 4.04
N LEU A 106 17.47 10.94 4.49
CA LEU A 106 17.17 12.26 3.96
C LEU A 106 17.72 12.45 2.54
N SER A 107 18.91 11.89 2.27
CA SER A 107 19.50 11.87 0.92
C SER A 107 18.70 10.97 -0.03
N ILE A 108 18.06 9.90 0.47
CA ILE A 108 17.10 9.10 -0.31
C ILE A 108 15.92 9.96 -0.72
N LEU A 109 15.30 10.68 0.23
CA LEU A 109 14.19 11.58 -0.05
C LEU A 109 14.55 12.68 -1.06
N LYS A 110 15.74 13.28 -0.89
CA LYS A 110 16.25 14.27 -1.83
C LYS A 110 16.38 13.69 -3.24
N GLY A 111 17.06 12.56 -3.37
CA GLY A 111 17.25 11.90 -4.66
C GLY A 111 15.91 11.46 -5.31
N ALA A 112 14.92 11.10 -4.49
CA ALA A 112 13.57 10.82 -4.96
C ALA A 112 12.93 12.06 -5.60
N VAL A 113 12.97 13.18 -4.90
CA VAL A 113 12.39 14.45 -5.37
C VAL A 113 13.12 14.95 -6.62
N ASP A 114 14.45 14.96 -6.63
CA ASP A 114 15.25 15.40 -7.78
C ASP A 114 14.92 14.56 -9.04
N LYS A 115 14.87 13.22 -8.92
CA LYS A 115 14.50 12.32 -10.03
C LYS A 115 13.08 12.59 -10.55
N VAL A 116 12.11 12.77 -9.67
CA VAL A 116 10.72 13.06 -10.06
C VAL A 116 10.63 14.41 -10.78
N PHE A 117 11.32 15.45 -10.30
CA PHE A 117 11.36 16.73 -10.98
C PHE A 117 12.01 16.65 -12.37
N ASP A 118 13.07 15.87 -12.51
CA ASP A 118 13.72 15.67 -13.81
C ASP A 118 12.78 14.95 -14.81
N GLU A 119 12.06 13.91 -14.37
CA GLU A 119 11.06 13.24 -15.20
C GLU A 119 9.88 14.16 -15.53
N TRP A 120 9.47 15.04 -14.59
CA TRP A 120 8.45 16.06 -14.83
C TRP A 120 8.89 17.07 -15.91
N LYS A 121 10.13 17.57 -15.86
CA LYS A 121 10.70 18.46 -16.88
C LYS A 121 10.72 17.81 -18.26
N LYS A 122 11.02 16.50 -18.34
CA LYS A 122 11.00 15.71 -19.58
C LYS A 122 9.60 15.37 -20.06
N ARG A 123 8.55 15.71 -19.29
CA ARG A 123 7.14 15.36 -19.57
C ARG A 123 6.88 13.86 -19.69
N ASN A 124 7.58 13.03 -18.92
CA ASN A 124 7.42 11.58 -18.89
C ASN A 124 6.16 11.13 -18.13
N TRP A 125 4.99 11.75 -18.43
CA TRP A 125 3.72 11.48 -17.75
C TRP A 125 3.27 10.01 -17.76
N LYS A 126 3.77 9.22 -18.72
CA LYS A 126 3.47 7.80 -18.82
C LYS A 126 4.03 6.97 -17.67
N LEU A 127 4.99 7.50 -16.91
CA LEU A 127 5.47 6.87 -15.69
C LEU A 127 4.40 6.83 -14.58
N LEU A 128 3.45 7.76 -14.56
CA LEU A 128 2.37 7.79 -13.58
C LEU A 128 1.48 6.54 -13.64
N PRO A 129 0.79 6.25 -14.78
CA PRO A 129 -0.01 5.04 -14.87
C PRO A 129 0.83 3.76 -14.79
N LEU A 130 2.10 3.80 -15.22
CA LEU A 130 3.01 2.66 -15.05
C LEU A 130 3.29 2.37 -13.58
N ALA A 131 3.55 3.40 -12.74
CA ALA A 131 3.74 3.21 -11.30
C ALA A 131 2.53 2.56 -10.64
N PHE A 132 1.33 2.95 -11.05
CA PHE A 132 0.09 2.33 -10.56
C PHE A 132 -0.03 0.86 -10.99
N ALA A 133 0.29 0.54 -12.24
CA ALA A 133 0.28 -0.83 -12.74
C ALA A 133 1.30 -1.71 -12.02
N ASP A 134 2.53 -1.21 -11.83
CA ASP A 134 3.59 -1.91 -11.10
C ASP A 134 3.20 -2.13 -9.63
N PHE A 135 2.61 -1.14 -8.97
CA PHE A 135 2.11 -1.27 -7.61
C PHE A 135 1.04 -2.36 -7.49
N LEU A 136 0.06 -2.38 -8.40
CA LEU A 136 -0.97 -3.42 -8.44
C LEU A 136 -0.37 -4.81 -8.65
N MET A 137 0.59 -4.93 -9.55
CA MET A 137 1.22 -6.20 -9.89
C MET A 137 2.08 -6.74 -8.73
N MET A 138 2.92 -5.90 -8.14
CA MET A 138 3.79 -6.26 -7.02
C MET A 138 2.99 -6.61 -5.76
N ASN A 139 1.96 -5.84 -5.46
CA ASN A 139 1.16 -6.01 -4.24
C ASN A 139 -0.13 -6.80 -4.45
N SER A 140 -0.31 -7.48 -5.57
CA SER A 140 -1.57 -8.13 -5.95
C SER A 140 -2.13 -9.08 -4.87
N PHE A 141 -1.29 -9.89 -4.23
CA PHE A 141 -1.71 -10.79 -3.16
C PHE A 141 -2.19 -10.03 -1.91
N LEU A 142 -1.43 -9.00 -1.48
CA LEU A 142 -1.77 -8.20 -0.30
C LEU A 142 -3.01 -7.36 -0.54
N LEU A 143 -3.14 -6.79 -1.75
CA LEU A 143 -4.33 -6.04 -2.16
C LEU A 143 -5.56 -6.94 -2.21
N LEU A 144 -5.45 -8.14 -2.77
CA LEU A 144 -6.56 -9.09 -2.79
C LEU A 144 -7.00 -9.41 -1.35
N ARG A 145 -6.06 -9.66 -0.45
CA ARG A 145 -6.35 -9.93 0.96
C ARG A 145 -7.03 -8.75 1.65
N LEU A 146 -6.59 -7.52 1.36
CA LEU A 146 -7.24 -6.30 1.88
C LEU A 146 -8.66 -6.12 1.32
N LEU A 147 -8.83 -6.31 0.02
CA LEU A 147 -10.13 -6.16 -0.65
C LEU A 147 -11.17 -7.18 -0.16
N THR A 148 -10.76 -8.42 0.14
CA THR A 148 -11.67 -9.44 0.68
C THR A 148 -12.22 -9.10 2.07
N ARG A 149 -11.63 -8.14 2.79
CA ARG A 149 -12.15 -7.65 4.08
C ARG A 149 -13.30 -6.66 3.93
N ILE A 150 -13.38 -5.98 2.80
CA ILE A 150 -14.45 -5.02 2.54
C ILE A 150 -15.67 -5.79 2.05
N LYS A 151 -16.67 -5.98 2.91
CA LYS A 151 -17.87 -6.81 2.61
C LYS A 151 -18.51 -6.52 1.23
N PRO A 152 -18.77 -5.24 0.83
CA PRO A 152 -19.31 -4.95 -0.50
C PRO A 152 -18.37 -5.38 -1.63
N VAL A 153 -17.06 -5.17 -1.48
CA VAL A 153 -16.07 -5.57 -2.49
C VAL A 153 -15.96 -7.09 -2.58
N ASN A 154 -16.00 -7.78 -1.43
CA ASN A 154 -15.99 -9.25 -1.41
C ASN A 154 -17.21 -9.84 -2.12
N PHE A 155 -18.40 -9.24 -1.92
CA PHE A 155 -19.61 -9.64 -2.64
C PHE A 155 -19.46 -9.43 -4.15
N VAL A 156 -19.00 -8.25 -4.59
CA VAL A 156 -18.75 -7.95 -6.01
C VAL A 156 -17.71 -8.90 -6.61
N MET A 157 -16.62 -9.17 -5.89
CA MET A 157 -15.59 -10.11 -6.32
C MET A 157 -16.13 -11.55 -6.45
N ALA A 158 -16.96 -11.98 -5.51
CA ALA A 158 -17.62 -13.28 -5.59
C ALA A 158 -18.52 -13.38 -6.82
N GLU A 159 -19.26 -12.32 -7.16
CA GLU A 159 -20.12 -12.28 -8.34
C GLU A 159 -19.30 -12.27 -9.65
N ILE A 160 -18.20 -11.51 -9.68
CA ILE A 160 -17.26 -11.51 -10.82
C ILE A 160 -16.71 -12.92 -11.07
N VAL A 161 -16.35 -13.64 -10.01
CA VAL A 161 -15.79 -15.00 -10.14
C VAL A 161 -16.86 -16.03 -10.51
N ARG A 162 -18.12 -15.85 -10.09
CA ARG A 162 -19.24 -16.74 -10.45
C ARG A 162 -19.61 -16.65 -11.94
N GLY A 163 -19.65 -15.45 -12.49
CA GLY A 163 -19.99 -15.23 -13.88
C GLY A 163 -18.90 -15.72 -14.85
N PRO A 164 -19.22 -16.55 -15.88
CA PRO A 164 -18.20 -17.05 -16.81
C PRO A 164 -17.57 -15.92 -17.64
N VAL A 165 -18.35 -14.93 -18.05
CA VAL A 165 -17.88 -13.78 -18.85
C VAL A 165 -17.02 -12.84 -18.01
N THR A 166 -17.46 -12.51 -16.79
CA THR A 166 -16.74 -11.62 -15.89
C THR A 166 -15.45 -12.27 -15.39
N ARG A 167 -15.46 -13.56 -15.11
CA ARG A 167 -14.25 -14.34 -14.79
C ARG A 167 -13.25 -14.34 -15.94
N LEU A 168 -13.72 -14.54 -17.19
CA LEU A 168 -12.86 -14.46 -18.37
C LEU A 168 -12.26 -13.05 -18.51
N GLY A 169 -13.05 -11.98 -18.31
CA GLY A 169 -12.60 -10.61 -18.30
C GLY A 169 -11.51 -10.35 -17.26
N LEU A 170 -11.67 -10.89 -16.04
CA LEU A 170 -10.65 -10.80 -14.99
C LEU A 170 -9.35 -11.51 -15.40
N VAL A 171 -9.44 -12.73 -15.94
CA VAL A 171 -8.27 -13.48 -16.42
C VAL A 171 -7.55 -12.71 -17.52
N LEU A 172 -8.30 -12.17 -18.49
CA LEU A 172 -7.72 -11.35 -19.56
C LEU A 172 -7.04 -10.09 -19.03
N ALA A 173 -7.63 -9.41 -18.04
CA ALA A 173 -7.02 -8.25 -17.40
C ALA A 173 -5.70 -8.60 -16.70
N VAL A 174 -5.65 -9.71 -15.96
CA VAL A 174 -4.42 -10.21 -15.31
C VAL A 174 -3.35 -10.57 -16.36
N VAL A 175 -3.73 -11.28 -17.42
CA VAL A 175 -2.81 -11.62 -18.52
C VAL A 175 -2.26 -10.35 -19.17
N LEU A 176 -3.10 -9.35 -19.42
CA LEU A 176 -2.69 -8.07 -20.00
C LEU A 176 -1.70 -7.33 -19.08
N LEU A 177 -1.97 -7.29 -17.77
CA LEU A 177 -1.05 -6.70 -16.79
C LEU A 177 0.32 -7.39 -16.81
N ILE A 178 0.36 -8.72 -16.87
CA ILE A 178 1.62 -9.49 -16.97
C ILE A 178 2.34 -9.18 -18.29
N LEU A 179 1.63 -9.15 -19.41
CA LEU A 179 2.19 -8.86 -20.73
C LEU A 179 2.78 -7.45 -20.83
N ILE A 180 2.19 -6.47 -20.13
CA ILE A 180 2.72 -5.11 -20.04
C ILE A 180 3.84 -5.04 -19.00
N GLY A 181 3.69 -5.68 -17.85
CA GLY A 181 4.63 -5.61 -16.73
C GLY A 181 6.01 -6.17 -17.05
N ILE A 182 6.10 -7.29 -17.80
CA ILE A 182 7.40 -7.88 -18.17
C ILE A 182 8.28 -6.89 -18.95
N PRO A 183 7.85 -6.30 -20.08
CA PRO A 183 8.69 -5.37 -20.84
C PRO A 183 8.92 -4.03 -20.12
N THR A 184 8.05 -3.64 -19.19
CA THR A 184 8.15 -2.36 -18.49
C THR A 184 8.90 -2.42 -17.16
N MET A 185 9.24 -3.59 -16.65
CA MET A 185 9.81 -3.77 -15.30
C MET A 185 11.10 -2.98 -15.03
N LEU A 186 11.88 -2.62 -16.08
CA LEU A 186 13.11 -1.81 -15.94
C LEU A 186 12.94 -0.37 -16.45
N VAL A 187 11.74 0.06 -16.87
CA VAL A 187 11.53 1.39 -17.45
C VAL A 187 11.85 2.51 -16.45
N PHE A 188 11.48 2.34 -15.19
CA PHE A 188 11.85 3.32 -14.15
C PHE A 188 13.35 3.46 -14.00
N PHE A 189 14.11 2.36 -14.06
CA PHE A 189 15.57 2.39 -13.99
C PHE A 189 16.18 3.11 -15.21
N THR A 190 15.71 2.80 -16.40
CA THR A 190 16.23 3.41 -17.63
C THR A 190 15.86 4.89 -17.75
N CYS A 191 14.67 5.30 -17.32
CA CYS A 191 14.29 6.70 -17.32
C CYS A 191 15.04 7.49 -16.23
N MET A 192 15.04 7.00 -14.98
CA MET A 192 15.56 7.75 -13.82
C MET A 192 17.08 7.64 -13.64
N ILE A 193 17.74 6.59 -14.14
CA ILE A 193 19.19 6.42 -14.04
C ILE A 193 19.87 6.86 -15.35
N GLU A 194 19.41 6.38 -16.50
CA GLU A 194 19.99 6.71 -17.82
C GLU A 194 19.42 8.01 -18.38
N GLN A 195 18.52 8.68 -17.66
CA GLN A 195 17.92 9.96 -18.03
C GLN A 195 17.20 9.96 -19.40
N LYS A 196 16.61 8.80 -19.78
CA LYS A 196 15.91 8.61 -21.06
C LYS A 196 14.46 9.03 -21.01
N ASP A 197 13.90 9.41 -22.15
CA ASP A 197 12.46 9.56 -22.31
C ASP A 197 11.76 8.20 -22.24
N PHE A 198 10.48 8.19 -21.92
CA PHE A 198 9.70 6.96 -21.75
C PHE A 198 9.82 5.98 -22.92
N ARG A 199 9.79 6.47 -24.17
CA ARG A 199 9.88 5.63 -25.37
C ARG A 199 11.22 4.93 -25.48
N ASP A 200 12.29 5.69 -25.28
CA ASP A 200 13.66 5.15 -25.36
C ASP A 200 14.00 4.31 -24.15
N GLY A 201 13.47 4.69 -22.97
CA GLY A 201 13.56 3.90 -21.73
C GLY A 201 12.87 2.53 -21.88
N PHE A 202 11.68 2.49 -22.48
CA PHE A 202 10.98 1.24 -22.77
C PHE A 202 11.78 0.34 -23.73
N ARG A 203 12.29 0.91 -24.83
CA ARG A 203 13.14 0.15 -25.77
C ARG A 203 14.38 -0.39 -25.05
N ARG A 204 15.02 0.43 -24.24
CA ARG A 204 16.20 0.05 -23.46
C ARG A 204 15.91 -1.03 -22.43
N SER A 205 14.77 -0.95 -21.73
CA SER A 205 14.30 -2.02 -20.84
C SER A 205 14.21 -3.36 -21.56
N MET A 206 13.62 -3.38 -22.75
CA MET A 206 13.50 -4.59 -23.55
C MET A 206 14.87 -5.10 -24.06
N GLU A 207 15.79 -4.21 -24.39
CA GLU A 207 17.16 -4.58 -24.78
C GLU A 207 17.92 -5.25 -23.62
N ILE A 208 17.86 -4.67 -22.42
CA ILE A 208 18.52 -5.22 -21.22
C ILE A 208 17.94 -6.59 -20.85
N LEU A 209 16.62 -6.70 -20.83
CA LEU A 209 15.92 -7.95 -20.54
C LEU A 209 16.18 -9.02 -21.62
N GLY A 210 16.01 -8.67 -22.88
CA GLY A 210 16.25 -9.54 -24.03
C GLY A 210 15.74 -10.97 -23.81
N ARG A 211 16.59 -11.96 -24.06
CA ARG A 211 16.28 -13.38 -23.78
C ARG A 211 16.40 -13.79 -22.32
N LYS A 212 16.82 -12.87 -21.43
CA LYS A 212 17.06 -13.15 -20.01
C LYS A 212 15.80 -12.91 -19.15
N TRP A 213 14.72 -12.36 -19.70
CA TRP A 213 13.49 -12.03 -18.97
C TRP A 213 12.93 -13.19 -18.11
N PRO A 214 13.00 -14.49 -18.51
CA PRO A 214 12.48 -15.56 -17.65
C PRO A 214 13.27 -15.71 -16.33
N ARG A 215 14.56 -15.33 -16.35
CA ARG A 215 15.39 -15.33 -15.13
C ARG A 215 15.01 -14.19 -14.21
N ALA A 216 14.68 -13.01 -14.75
CA ALA A 216 14.20 -11.87 -13.97
C ALA A 216 12.84 -12.19 -13.31
N VAL A 217 11.89 -12.68 -14.10
CA VAL A 217 10.57 -13.11 -13.60
C VAL A 217 10.72 -14.24 -12.58
N GLY A 218 11.56 -15.25 -12.84
CA GLY A 218 11.82 -16.35 -11.91
C GLY A 218 12.44 -15.88 -10.58
N LEU A 219 13.29 -14.85 -10.60
CA LEU A 219 13.84 -14.24 -9.39
C LEU A 219 12.74 -13.55 -8.57
N LEU A 220 11.94 -12.69 -9.20
CA LEU A 220 10.82 -11.99 -8.54
C LEU A 220 9.81 -12.98 -7.95
N LEU A 221 9.40 -13.99 -8.72
CA LEU A 221 8.49 -15.03 -8.24
C LEU A 221 9.05 -15.80 -7.03
N ALA A 222 10.32 -16.19 -7.08
CA ALA A 222 10.94 -16.92 -5.97
C ALA A 222 11.02 -16.08 -4.69
N LEU A 223 11.38 -14.80 -4.81
CA LEU A 223 11.47 -13.89 -3.66
C LEU A 223 10.09 -13.55 -3.10
N ASN A 224 9.11 -13.27 -3.97
CA ASN A 224 7.75 -12.98 -3.53
C ASN A 224 7.07 -14.19 -2.91
N LEU A 225 7.27 -15.40 -3.45
CA LEU A 225 6.74 -16.63 -2.84
C LEU A 225 7.34 -16.85 -1.43
N GLY A 226 8.65 -16.64 -1.29
CA GLY A 226 9.31 -16.71 0.02
C GLY A 226 8.78 -15.66 1.00
N LEU A 227 8.53 -14.44 0.53
CA LEU A 227 7.98 -13.36 1.34
C LEU A 227 6.53 -13.62 1.74
N ILE A 228 5.69 -14.09 0.83
CA ILE A 228 4.30 -14.49 1.13
C ILE A 228 4.29 -15.59 2.19
N LEU A 229 5.11 -16.62 2.04
CA LEU A 229 5.22 -17.69 3.02
C LEU A 229 5.64 -17.17 4.40
N PHE A 230 6.63 -16.27 4.43
CA PHE A 230 7.07 -15.60 5.67
C PHE A 230 5.93 -14.80 6.31
N LEU A 231 5.18 -13.99 5.55
CA LEU A 231 4.07 -13.20 6.06
C LEU A 231 2.91 -14.06 6.58
N VAL A 232 2.62 -15.18 5.90
CA VAL A 232 1.60 -16.14 6.34
C VAL A 232 2.01 -16.80 7.66
N LEU A 233 3.27 -17.23 7.76
CA LEU A 233 3.79 -17.81 9.01
C LEU A 233 3.78 -16.78 10.15
N LEU A 234 4.24 -15.57 9.90
CA LEU A 234 4.22 -14.47 10.87
C LEU A 234 2.79 -14.18 11.35
N HIS A 235 1.83 -14.06 10.41
CA HIS A 235 0.43 -13.88 10.74
C HIS A 235 -0.13 -15.04 11.60
N SER A 236 0.18 -16.28 11.23
CA SER A 236 -0.25 -17.46 11.99
C SER A 236 0.28 -17.46 13.43
N VAL A 237 1.56 -17.10 13.62
CA VAL A 237 2.14 -16.96 14.96
C VAL A 237 1.43 -15.85 15.76
N ILE A 238 1.18 -14.70 15.13
CA ILE A 238 0.46 -13.57 15.76
C ILE A 238 -0.94 -14.02 16.23
N VAL A 239 -1.68 -14.74 15.38
CA VAL A 239 -3.03 -15.26 15.72
C VAL A 239 -2.96 -16.20 16.92
N VAL A 240 -2.03 -17.16 16.92
CA VAL A 240 -1.86 -18.12 18.03
C VAL A 240 -1.49 -17.40 19.33
N VAL A 241 -0.54 -16.48 19.29
CA VAL A 241 -0.14 -15.69 20.47
C VAL A 241 -1.32 -14.85 20.97
N SER A 242 -2.05 -14.19 20.08
CA SER A 242 -3.25 -13.41 20.45
C SER A 242 -4.32 -14.29 21.06
N ALA A 243 -4.56 -15.49 20.54
CA ALA A 243 -5.53 -16.42 21.11
C ALA A 243 -5.14 -16.81 22.55
N VAL A 244 -3.87 -17.16 22.78
CA VAL A 244 -3.37 -17.48 24.13
C VAL A 244 -3.53 -16.30 25.09
N VAL A 245 -3.13 -15.10 24.65
CA VAL A 245 -3.25 -13.90 25.51
C VAL A 245 -4.71 -13.60 25.84
N VAL A 246 -5.59 -13.63 24.85
CA VAL A 246 -7.03 -13.34 25.06
C VAL A 246 -7.65 -14.35 26.00
N THR A 247 -7.36 -15.65 25.84
CA THR A 247 -7.92 -16.71 26.72
C THR A 247 -7.41 -16.63 28.16
N LEU A 248 -6.26 -16.01 28.40
CA LEU A 248 -5.71 -15.83 29.77
C LEU A 248 -6.27 -14.60 30.48
N PHE A 249 -6.69 -13.54 29.76
CA PHE A 249 -7.03 -12.25 30.35
C PHE A 249 -8.47 -11.79 30.09
N VAL A 250 -9.24 -12.50 29.27
CA VAL A 250 -10.61 -12.11 28.91
C VAL A 250 -11.57 -13.25 29.25
N ASP A 251 -12.71 -12.89 29.85
CA ASP A 251 -13.77 -13.85 30.17
C ASP A 251 -14.28 -14.56 28.91
N SER A 252 -14.68 -15.82 29.08
CA SER A 252 -15.03 -16.71 27.97
C SER A 252 -16.10 -16.13 27.01
N TYR A 253 -17.07 -15.40 27.54
CA TYR A 253 -18.16 -14.81 26.73
C TYR A 253 -17.67 -13.73 25.75
N ALA A 254 -16.71 -12.89 26.15
CA ALA A 254 -16.17 -11.83 25.31
C ALA A 254 -14.93 -12.25 24.50
N ALA A 255 -14.32 -13.39 24.82
CA ALA A 255 -13.03 -13.79 24.29
C ALA A 255 -13.00 -13.87 22.75
N MET A 256 -14.03 -14.42 22.11
CA MET A 256 -14.10 -14.53 20.66
C MET A 256 -14.21 -13.17 19.96
N ALA A 257 -15.04 -12.26 20.48
CA ALA A 257 -15.19 -10.92 19.91
C ALA A 257 -13.89 -10.11 20.05
N VAL A 258 -13.25 -10.17 21.22
CA VAL A 258 -11.96 -9.51 21.48
C VAL A 258 -10.88 -10.08 20.58
N LEU A 259 -10.79 -11.42 20.46
CA LEU A 259 -9.83 -12.09 19.60
C LEU A 259 -10.01 -11.67 18.13
N ALA A 260 -11.24 -11.67 17.62
CA ALA A 260 -11.54 -11.25 16.27
C ALA A 260 -11.14 -9.79 16.01
N ALA A 261 -11.45 -8.88 16.95
CA ALA A 261 -11.08 -7.46 16.85
C ALA A 261 -9.55 -7.25 16.89
N VAL A 262 -8.84 -7.94 17.78
CA VAL A 262 -7.38 -7.88 17.91
C VAL A 262 -6.72 -8.42 16.65
N CYS A 263 -7.11 -9.62 16.18
CA CYS A 263 -6.56 -10.24 14.99
C CYS A 263 -6.81 -9.37 13.75
N ALA A 264 -7.99 -8.74 13.63
CA ALA A 264 -8.30 -7.86 12.52
C ALA A 264 -7.36 -6.64 12.45
N ARG A 265 -7.04 -6.02 13.57
CA ARG A 265 -6.11 -4.88 13.65
C ARG A 265 -4.66 -5.29 13.39
N LEU A 266 -4.23 -6.42 13.97
CA LEU A 266 -2.88 -6.94 13.77
C LEU A 266 -2.65 -7.38 12.32
N GLU A 267 -3.65 -7.95 11.66
CA GLU A 267 -3.56 -8.29 10.24
C GLU A 267 -3.35 -7.05 9.36
N LEU A 268 -4.04 -5.93 9.64
CA LEU A 268 -3.79 -4.67 8.92
C LEU A 268 -2.34 -4.20 9.08
N ALA A 269 -1.77 -4.32 10.28
CA ALA A 269 -0.36 -4.01 10.52
C ALA A 269 0.58 -4.95 9.72
N VAL A 270 0.29 -6.25 9.69
CA VAL A 270 1.05 -7.24 8.90
C VAL A 270 0.95 -6.92 7.40
N LEU A 271 -0.24 -6.57 6.90
CA LEU A 271 -0.42 -6.18 5.51
C LEU A 271 0.35 -4.90 5.18
N PHE A 272 0.33 -3.90 6.05
CA PHE A 272 1.10 -2.67 5.86
C PHE A 272 2.61 -2.93 5.80
N ILE A 273 3.15 -3.70 6.75
CA ILE A 273 4.56 -4.12 6.75
C ILE A 273 4.87 -4.96 5.50
N GLY A 274 3.94 -5.84 5.11
CA GLY A 274 4.05 -6.68 3.91
C GLY A 274 4.23 -5.84 2.64
N THR A 275 3.46 -4.77 2.46
CA THR A 275 3.62 -3.89 1.30
C THR A 275 4.98 -3.19 1.26
N ILE A 276 5.53 -2.80 2.41
CA ILE A 276 6.89 -2.25 2.50
C ILE A 276 7.92 -3.30 2.07
N LEU A 277 7.81 -4.51 2.62
CA LEU A 277 8.76 -5.59 2.33
C LEU A 277 8.73 -6.00 0.85
N VAL A 278 7.54 -6.07 0.24
CA VAL A 278 7.38 -6.34 -1.21
C VAL A 278 8.12 -5.28 -2.02
N SER A 279 7.86 -3.99 -1.79
CA SER A 279 8.53 -2.92 -2.54
C SER A 279 10.06 -2.97 -2.37
N VAL A 280 10.54 -3.15 -1.13
CA VAL A 280 11.97 -3.25 -0.82
C VAL A 280 12.61 -4.43 -1.55
N VAL A 281 11.99 -5.61 -1.47
CA VAL A 281 12.55 -6.84 -2.08
C VAL A 281 12.53 -6.76 -3.60
N ASP A 282 11.41 -6.33 -4.18
CA ASP A 282 11.24 -6.30 -5.64
C ASP A 282 12.17 -5.26 -6.29
N PHE A 283 12.25 -4.04 -5.75
CA PHE A 283 13.17 -3.04 -6.30
C PHE A 283 14.64 -3.40 -6.05
N GLY A 284 14.96 -4.10 -4.95
CA GLY A 284 16.29 -4.68 -4.74
C GLY A 284 16.63 -5.73 -5.81
N ALA A 285 15.70 -6.64 -6.10
CA ALA A 285 15.86 -7.64 -7.15
C ALA A 285 15.96 -7.03 -8.55
N LEU A 286 15.09 -6.06 -8.87
CA LEU A 286 15.13 -5.35 -10.15
C LEU A 286 16.44 -4.58 -10.34
N THR A 287 17.01 -3.99 -9.27
CA THR A 287 18.32 -3.36 -9.32
C THR A 287 19.40 -4.35 -9.72
N VAL A 288 19.41 -5.53 -9.11
CA VAL A 288 20.37 -6.59 -9.45
C VAL A 288 20.18 -7.07 -10.89
N VAL A 289 18.93 -7.26 -11.32
CA VAL A 289 18.61 -7.61 -12.72
C VAL A 289 19.14 -6.53 -13.68
N TYR A 290 18.86 -5.25 -13.40
CA TYR A 290 19.30 -4.13 -14.21
C TYR A 290 20.83 -4.14 -14.41
N TYR A 291 21.59 -4.10 -13.31
CA TYR A 291 23.06 -4.02 -13.41
C TYR A 291 23.72 -5.31 -13.92
N GLN A 292 23.25 -6.49 -13.52
CA GLN A 292 23.81 -7.75 -14.00
C GLN A 292 23.53 -8.02 -15.46
N PHE A 293 22.33 -7.68 -15.94
CA PHE A 293 21.99 -7.95 -17.34
C PHE A 293 22.66 -6.96 -18.28
N GLU A 294 22.87 -5.72 -17.80
CA GLU A 294 23.57 -4.70 -18.56
C GLU A 294 25.10 -4.89 -18.56
N ARG A 295 25.70 -5.12 -17.37
CA ARG A 295 27.14 -5.03 -17.15
C ARG A 295 27.82 -6.30 -16.67
N GLY A 296 27.05 -7.34 -16.39
CA GLY A 296 27.54 -8.62 -15.87
C GLY A 296 27.90 -8.65 -14.38
N HIS A 297 27.88 -7.51 -13.69
CA HIS A 297 28.14 -7.41 -12.23
C HIS A 297 27.51 -6.14 -11.64
N VAL A 298 27.17 -6.20 -10.36
CA VAL A 298 26.50 -5.12 -9.63
C VAL A 298 27.51 -4.08 -9.11
N HIS A 299 28.71 -4.51 -8.69
CA HIS A 299 29.70 -3.66 -8.06
C HIS A 299 30.82 -3.27 -9.02
N GLY A 300 31.31 -2.03 -8.94
CA GLY A 300 32.58 -1.66 -9.57
C GLY A 300 32.64 -0.45 -10.49
N HIS A 301 31.63 0.43 -10.50
CA HIS A 301 31.78 1.72 -11.18
C HIS A 301 31.89 2.89 -10.18
N PRO A 302 32.86 3.80 -10.35
CA PRO A 302 32.87 5.04 -9.59
C PRO A 302 31.65 5.87 -10.01
N TRP A 303 30.78 6.13 -9.06
CA TRP A 303 29.69 7.06 -9.24
C TRP A 303 29.85 8.20 -8.25
N ASP A 304 29.84 9.39 -8.79
CA ASP A 304 29.82 10.58 -8.00
C ASP A 304 28.36 10.90 -7.64
N PHE A 305 27.95 10.46 -6.44
CA PHE A 305 26.77 10.99 -5.82
C PHE A 305 27.10 12.41 -5.40
N GLY A 306 26.93 13.36 -6.31
CA GLY A 306 26.96 14.80 -5.99
C GLY A 306 25.80 15.13 -5.05
N ILE A 307 25.81 14.56 -3.84
CA ILE A 307 24.90 14.94 -2.78
C ILE A 307 25.43 16.24 -2.21
N SER A 308 24.99 17.34 -2.78
CA SER A 308 25.13 18.63 -2.12
C SER A 308 24.37 18.56 -0.79
N GLU A 309 24.87 19.18 0.27
CA GLU A 309 24.20 19.23 1.58
C GLU A 309 22.83 19.93 1.50
N ASP A 310 22.59 20.69 0.42
CA ASP A 310 21.37 21.46 0.20
C ASP A 310 20.51 20.86 -0.91
N MET A 311 19.20 20.91 -0.75
CA MET A 311 18.21 20.45 -1.72
C MET A 311 17.84 21.57 -2.68
N HIS A 312 17.84 21.29 -3.98
CA HIS A 312 17.41 22.20 -5.02
C HIS A 312 16.00 21.84 -5.50
N LEU A 313 14.97 22.40 -4.89
CA LEU A 313 13.57 22.23 -5.31
C LEU A 313 13.19 23.40 -6.21
N GLY A 314 13.09 23.17 -7.54
CA GLY A 314 12.58 24.18 -8.48
C GLY A 314 13.33 25.52 -8.45
N GLY A 315 14.63 25.52 -8.10
CA GLY A 315 15.44 26.76 -7.93
C GLY A 315 15.52 27.29 -6.50
N MET A 316 14.80 26.70 -5.54
CA MET A 316 14.92 27.05 -4.12
C MET A 316 15.96 26.16 -3.42
N HIS A 317 16.88 26.81 -2.70
CA HIS A 317 17.83 26.12 -1.83
C HIS A 317 17.23 25.83 -0.45
N ILE A 318 17.02 24.55 -0.13
CA ILE A 318 16.56 24.12 1.20
C ILE A 318 17.72 23.49 1.96
N LYS A 319 18.17 24.17 3.03
CA LYS A 319 19.22 23.64 3.90
C LYS A 319 18.80 22.35 4.60
N ARG A 320 19.72 21.41 4.77
CA ARG A 320 19.50 20.10 5.41
C ARG A 320 18.75 20.20 6.75
N LYS A 321 19.05 21.20 7.59
CA LYS A 321 18.34 21.42 8.85
C LYS A 321 16.86 21.67 8.66
N TRP A 322 16.46 22.45 7.65
CA TRP A 322 15.05 22.70 7.35
C TRP A 322 14.34 21.47 6.81
N MET A 323 15.02 20.65 6.02
CA MET A 323 14.49 19.35 5.57
C MET A 323 14.19 18.44 6.77
N LEU A 324 15.14 18.34 7.72
CA LEU A 324 14.93 17.56 8.95
C LEU A 324 13.75 18.09 9.77
N THR A 325 13.66 19.42 9.93
CA THR A 325 12.55 20.05 10.67
C THR A 325 11.22 19.79 10.00
N ILE A 326 11.12 19.98 8.67
CA ILE A 326 9.87 19.75 7.90
C ILE A 326 9.48 18.27 7.96
N THR A 327 10.41 17.35 7.72
CA THR A 327 10.15 15.91 7.77
C THR A 327 9.73 15.47 9.18
N GLY A 328 10.40 15.98 10.21
CA GLY A 328 10.04 15.71 11.60
C GLY A 328 8.66 16.27 11.98
N ALA A 329 8.34 17.49 11.55
CA ALA A 329 7.02 18.10 11.77
C ALA A 329 5.91 17.33 11.06
N LEU A 330 6.14 16.94 9.81
CA LEU A 330 5.18 16.12 9.04
C LEU A 330 4.97 14.74 9.67
N ALA A 331 6.05 14.08 10.10
CA ALA A 331 5.96 12.79 10.79
C ALA A 331 5.21 12.92 12.13
N GLY A 332 5.50 13.96 12.92
CA GLY A 332 4.79 14.25 14.16
C GLY A 332 3.31 14.54 13.94
N ALA A 333 2.97 15.34 12.93
CA ALA A 333 1.58 15.61 12.55
C ALA A 333 0.87 14.34 12.10
N SER A 334 1.53 13.47 11.33
CA SER A 334 0.95 12.19 10.90
C SER A 334 0.71 11.23 12.07
N LEU A 335 1.65 11.14 13.02
CA LEU A 335 1.47 10.34 14.23
C LEU A 335 0.33 10.88 15.09
N PHE A 336 0.24 12.22 15.27
CA PHE A 336 -0.88 12.84 15.94
C PHE A 336 -2.21 12.54 15.25
N MET A 337 -2.26 12.62 13.93
CA MET A 337 -3.45 12.29 13.15
C MET A 337 -3.86 10.82 13.29
N ILE A 338 -2.90 9.89 13.30
CA ILE A 338 -3.16 8.46 13.52
C ILE A 338 -3.66 8.25 14.95
N PHE A 339 -3.03 8.89 15.94
CA PHE A 339 -3.49 8.85 17.33
C PHE A 339 -4.93 9.37 17.47
N ASP A 340 -5.23 10.53 16.87
CA ASP A 340 -6.57 11.11 16.81
C ASP A 340 -7.59 10.16 16.18
N MET A 341 -7.25 9.52 15.07
CA MET A 341 -8.08 8.50 14.43
C MET A 341 -8.36 7.29 15.33
N VAL A 342 -7.33 6.83 16.05
CA VAL A 342 -7.45 5.65 16.92
C VAL A 342 -8.20 6.00 18.21
N TYR A 343 -7.90 7.15 18.82
CA TYR A 343 -8.44 7.55 20.11
C TYR A 343 -9.88 8.07 20.02
N ASN A 344 -10.16 8.93 19.05
CA ASN A 344 -11.49 9.52 18.88
C ASN A 344 -12.44 8.67 18.03
N GLY A 345 -12.01 7.46 17.62
CA GLY A 345 -12.83 6.60 16.79
C GLY A 345 -13.17 7.20 15.41
N VAL A 346 -12.46 8.25 15.01
CA VAL A 346 -12.51 8.78 13.66
C VAL A 346 -11.75 7.79 12.77
N SER A 347 -12.32 6.59 12.63
CA SER A 347 -12.06 5.83 11.41
C SER A 347 -12.27 6.79 10.26
N PRO A 348 -11.40 6.79 9.21
CA PRO A 348 -11.79 7.39 7.95
C PRO A 348 -13.21 6.90 7.74
N ASP A 349 -14.16 7.85 7.58
CA ASP A 349 -15.57 7.50 7.43
C ASP A 349 -15.74 6.70 6.13
N TRP A 350 -15.19 5.53 6.14
CA TRP A 350 -15.53 4.45 5.24
C TRP A 350 -16.99 4.03 5.49
N SER A 351 -17.71 4.69 6.44
CA SER A 351 -19.15 4.58 6.57
C SER A 351 -19.87 4.92 5.27
N VAL A 352 -19.27 5.70 4.40
CA VAL A 352 -19.74 5.89 3.01
C VAL A 352 -19.60 4.60 2.18
N LEU A 353 -18.57 3.79 2.46
CA LEU A 353 -18.34 2.44 1.95
C LEU A 353 -18.43 1.43 3.11
N GLY A 354 -18.94 1.84 4.24
CA GLY A 354 -18.83 1.19 5.52
C GLY A 354 -19.55 -0.14 5.56
N GLN A 355 -18.99 -1.00 6.33
CA GLN A 355 -19.65 -2.20 6.79
C GLN A 355 -21.03 -1.79 7.32
N THR A 356 -22.08 -2.43 6.84
CA THR A 356 -23.39 -2.34 7.47
C THR A 356 -23.20 -2.89 8.88
N GLU A 357 -23.24 -2.01 9.89
CA GLU A 357 -23.20 -2.43 11.28
C GLU A 357 -24.51 -3.10 11.61
N ILE A 358 -24.43 -4.25 12.24
CA ILE A 358 -25.59 -5.06 12.62
C ILE A 358 -25.90 -4.74 14.07
N THR A 359 -27.08 -4.18 14.30
CA THR A 359 -27.61 -3.99 15.65
C THR A 359 -28.55 -5.13 16.00
N ALA A 360 -28.24 -5.87 17.04
CA ALA A 360 -29.14 -6.88 17.60
C ALA A 360 -30.23 -6.17 18.41
N HIS A 361 -31.46 -6.17 17.90
CA HIS A 361 -32.61 -5.55 18.53
C HIS A 361 -33.01 -6.33 19.79
N ARG A 362 -32.97 -5.70 20.95
CA ARG A 362 -33.23 -6.28 22.29
C ARG A 362 -32.35 -7.50 22.61
N GLY A 363 -31.09 -7.47 22.11
CA GLY A 363 -30.23 -8.64 22.05
C GLY A 363 -30.57 -9.55 20.88
N SER A 364 -30.07 -10.79 20.86
CA SER A 364 -30.52 -11.78 19.87
C SER A 364 -31.88 -12.39 20.27
N SER A 365 -32.95 -11.65 19.99
CA SER A 365 -34.32 -11.98 20.40
C SER A 365 -34.87 -13.29 19.79
N LYS A 366 -34.17 -13.86 18.79
CA LYS A 366 -34.51 -15.17 18.20
C LYS A 366 -33.86 -16.33 18.95
N MET A 367 -32.76 -16.09 19.64
CA MET A 367 -31.96 -17.13 20.30
C MET A 367 -32.20 -17.18 21.80
N ALA A 368 -32.59 -16.04 22.42
CA ALA A 368 -32.84 -15.93 23.85
C ALA A 368 -33.97 -14.90 24.15
N PRO A 369 -34.57 -14.92 25.34
CA PRO A 369 -35.60 -13.94 25.71
C PRO A 369 -35.11 -12.51 25.60
N GLU A 370 -35.92 -11.62 25.03
CA GLU A 370 -35.63 -10.21 24.81
C GLU A 370 -35.16 -9.48 26.09
N ASN A 371 -34.25 -8.53 25.93
CA ASN A 371 -33.76 -7.66 27.04
C ASN A 371 -33.13 -8.42 28.21
N THR A 372 -32.59 -9.63 27.98
CA THR A 372 -31.90 -10.42 29.00
C THR A 372 -30.39 -10.48 28.72
N MET A 373 -29.62 -10.82 29.79
CA MET A 373 -28.20 -11.09 29.64
C MET A 373 -27.92 -12.22 28.60
N ALA A 374 -28.77 -13.25 28.60
CA ALA A 374 -28.66 -14.34 27.66
C ALA A 374 -28.86 -13.87 26.18
N ALA A 375 -29.77 -12.90 25.95
CA ALA A 375 -29.96 -12.30 24.65
C ALA A 375 -28.76 -11.44 24.23
N LEU A 376 -28.11 -10.76 25.17
CA LEU A 376 -26.89 -10.00 24.94
C LEU A 376 -25.71 -10.92 24.64
N GLU A 377 -25.56 -12.00 25.38
CA GLU A 377 -24.53 -13.03 25.15
C GLU A 377 -24.70 -13.67 23.77
N ALA A 378 -25.93 -14.05 23.40
CA ALA A 378 -26.22 -14.58 22.07
C ALA A 378 -25.92 -13.57 20.95
N ALA A 379 -26.20 -12.27 21.15
CA ALA A 379 -25.85 -11.23 20.19
C ALA A 379 -24.31 -11.09 20.04
N MET A 380 -23.55 -11.25 21.10
CA MET A 380 -22.08 -11.28 21.07
C MET A 380 -21.55 -12.53 20.34
N GLU A 381 -22.15 -13.70 20.57
CA GLU A 381 -21.78 -14.93 19.86
C GLU A 381 -22.08 -14.83 18.35
N GLU A 382 -23.18 -14.17 17.98
CA GLU A 382 -23.53 -13.88 16.58
C GLU A 382 -22.72 -12.74 15.97
N MET A 383 -21.78 -12.16 16.74
CA MET A 383 -20.90 -11.06 16.32
C MET A 383 -21.66 -9.82 15.80
N ALA A 384 -22.77 -9.45 16.45
CA ALA A 384 -23.43 -8.18 16.20
C ALA A 384 -22.51 -7.03 16.63
N ASP A 385 -22.49 -5.94 15.85
CA ASP A 385 -21.65 -4.76 16.13
C ASP A 385 -22.21 -3.97 17.32
N TYR A 386 -23.52 -3.95 17.50
CA TYR A 386 -24.23 -3.32 18.60
C TYR A 386 -25.35 -4.22 19.12
N SER A 387 -25.71 -4.04 20.39
CA SER A 387 -26.90 -4.61 20.99
C SER A 387 -27.74 -3.50 21.60
N GLU A 388 -28.98 -3.40 21.17
CA GLU A 388 -29.98 -2.54 21.77
C GLU A 388 -30.67 -3.26 22.96
N ILE A 389 -30.85 -2.59 24.05
CA ILE A 389 -31.57 -3.09 25.23
C ILE A 389 -32.52 -2.02 25.72
N ASP A 390 -33.79 -2.36 25.84
CA ASP A 390 -34.79 -1.50 26.51
C ASP A 390 -34.61 -1.57 28.01
N VAL A 391 -34.40 -0.44 28.66
CA VAL A 391 -34.30 -0.33 30.10
C VAL A 391 -35.42 0.53 30.67
N GLN A 392 -35.91 0.18 31.84
CA GLN A 392 -36.88 0.97 32.58
C GLN A 392 -36.27 1.43 33.90
N THR A 393 -36.54 2.69 34.28
CA THR A 393 -36.17 3.18 35.60
C THR A 393 -37.10 2.57 36.64
N THR A 394 -36.53 1.93 37.66
CA THR A 394 -37.29 1.56 38.85
C THR A 394 -37.63 2.83 39.64
N ALA A 395 -38.88 2.93 40.13
CA ALA A 395 -39.35 4.02 40.97
C ALA A 395 -38.65 4.07 42.32
#